data_fbaff9ae9f480bb892b9890ebef63a57
#
_entry.id   fbaff9ae9f480bb892b9890ebef63a57
#
_cell.length_a   1.000
_cell.length_b   1.000
_cell.length_c   1.000
_cell.angle_alpha   90.00
_cell.angle_beta   90.00
_cell.angle_gamma   90.00
#
_symmetry.space_group_name_H-M   'P 1'
#
loop_
_entity.id
_entity.type
_entity.pdbx_description
1 polymer ?
#
loop_
_entity_poly.entity_id
_entity_poly.type
_entity_poly.pdbx_seq_one_letter_code
_entity_poly.pdbx_strand_id
1 'polypeptide(L)'
;SFNRLTNIVSTTGAKVSTDTIIDYLNFLQATWLFFSLENYASKLVEKISNRKYYFIDNGLLNLFLIDPVTSLLENIVAISLKKKYEEELYFYQQNIEVDFYIPTAKLAVQVSYSLKEESTRKRETDALLKIAETQAVETLLVITYDEEETIQKNGMEIKVIPIWKWLLDT
;
A
#
# COMPACT_ATOMS: atom_id res chain seq x y z
N SER A 1 4.05 -3.63 13.20
CA SER A 1 4.11 -2.77 14.41
C SER A 1 5.55 -2.56 14.83
N PHE A 2 5.85 -1.45 15.50
CA PHE A 2 7.19 -1.12 15.99
C PHE A 2 7.75 -2.21 16.91
N ASN A 3 6.93 -2.81 17.77
CA ASN A 3 7.35 -3.91 18.65
C ASN A 3 7.88 -5.12 17.86
N ARG A 4 7.26 -5.47 16.72
CA ARG A 4 7.77 -6.53 15.87
C ARG A 4 9.14 -6.19 15.29
N LEU A 5 9.35 -4.95 14.87
CA LEU A 5 10.63 -4.49 14.34
C LEU A 5 11.70 -4.47 15.43
N THR A 6 11.37 -3.98 16.65
CA THR A 6 12.24 -4.03 17.83
C THR A 6 12.69 -5.46 18.12
N ASN A 7 11.77 -6.42 18.09
CA ASN A 7 12.08 -7.83 18.29
C ASN A 7 13.02 -8.37 17.21
N ILE A 8 12.76 -8.07 15.92
CA ILE A 8 13.63 -8.50 14.81
C ILE A 8 15.04 -7.94 14.98
N VAL A 9 15.19 -6.64 15.26
CA VAL A 9 16.50 -6.03 15.47
C VAL A 9 17.20 -6.63 16.69
N SER A 10 16.48 -6.92 17.78
CA SER A 10 17.04 -7.55 18.97
C SER A 10 17.59 -8.96 18.71
N THR A 11 17.09 -9.70 17.72
CA THR A 11 17.64 -11.02 17.33
C THR A 11 19.05 -10.93 16.75
N THR A 12 19.48 -9.77 16.27
CA THR A 12 20.86 -9.54 15.80
C THR A 12 21.87 -9.31 16.93
N GLY A 13 21.42 -9.33 18.18
CA GLY A 13 22.23 -9.04 19.37
C GLY A 13 22.26 -7.57 19.77
N ALA A 14 21.65 -6.68 19.01
CA ALA A 14 21.53 -5.26 19.36
C ALA A 14 20.44 -5.05 20.42
N LYS A 15 20.78 -4.38 21.51
CA LYS A 15 19.82 -3.96 22.54
C LYS A 15 19.20 -2.63 22.11
N VAL A 16 17.98 -2.67 21.57
CA VAL A 16 17.25 -1.48 21.14
C VAL A 16 15.88 -1.41 21.81
N SER A 17 15.46 -0.20 22.17
CA SER A 17 14.10 0.06 22.64
C SER A 17 13.17 0.35 21.46
N THR A 18 11.86 0.27 21.69
CA THR A 18 10.86 0.67 20.69
C THR A 18 11.01 2.16 20.33
N ASP A 19 11.31 3.01 21.29
CA ASP A 19 11.54 4.45 21.08
C ASP A 19 12.74 4.68 20.15
N THR A 20 13.84 3.95 20.36
CA THR A 20 15.02 4.01 19.48
C THR A 20 14.69 3.61 18.04
N ILE A 21 13.85 2.59 17.86
CA ILE A 21 13.38 2.19 16.53
C ILE A 21 12.53 3.30 15.89
N ILE A 22 11.64 3.93 16.64
CA ILE A 22 10.84 5.06 16.16
C ILE A 22 11.73 6.21 15.71
N ASP A 23 12.75 6.57 16.51
CA ASP A 23 13.70 7.64 16.20
C ASP A 23 14.49 7.33 14.91
N TYR A 24 14.94 6.09 14.73
CA TYR A 24 15.61 5.68 13.49
C TYR A 24 14.69 5.75 12.27
N LEU A 25 13.45 5.31 12.40
CA LEU A 25 12.48 5.42 11.30
C LEU A 25 12.20 6.89 10.94
N ASN A 26 12.04 7.76 11.93
CA ASN A 26 11.86 9.20 11.71
C ASN A 26 13.08 9.82 11.03
N PHE A 27 14.29 9.46 11.45
CA PHE A 27 15.52 9.91 10.82
C PHE A 27 15.64 9.45 9.36
N LEU A 28 15.39 8.16 9.08
CA LEU A 28 15.44 7.61 7.73
C LEU A 28 14.36 8.22 6.83
N GLN A 29 13.19 8.54 7.37
CA GLN A 29 12.15 9.27 6.63
C GLN A 29 12.59 10.72 6.34
N ALA A 30 13.23 11.39 7.30
CA ALA A 30 13.77 12.73 7.11
C ALA A 30 14.92 12.80 6.08
N THR A 31 15.64 11.69 5.87
CA THR A 31 16.67 11.58 4.83
C THR A 31 16.11 11.17 3.46
N TRP A 32 14.78 11.12 3.29
CA TRP A 32 14.13 10.74 2.04
C TRP A 32 14.46 9.31 1.58
N LEU A 33 14.77 8.39 2.49
CA LEU A 33 14.97 6.98 2.14
C LEU A 33 13.63 6.29 1.86
N PHE A 34 12.62 6.64 2.66
CA PHE A 34 11.25 6.14 2.49
C PHE A 34 10.24 7.18 2.97
N PHE A 35 8.98 6.97 2.62
CA PHE A 35 7.83 7.67 3.18
C PHE A 35 6.87 6.69 3.84
N SER A 36 5.97 7.19 4.66
CA SER A 36 4.97 6.37 5.32
C SER A 36 3.56 6.80 4.94
N LEU A 37 2.64 5.84 4.88
CA LEU A 37 1.22 6.06 4.77
C LEU A 37 0.53 5.75 6.09
N GLU A 38 -0.46 6.56 6.43
CA GLU A 38 -1.33 6.34 7.57
C GLU A 38 -2.51 5.44 7.19
N ASN A 39 -3.01 4.69 8.17
CA ASN A 39 -4.26 3.96 8.01
C ASN A 39 -5.44 4.92 8.14
N TYR A 40 -6.23 5.07 7.09
CA TYR A 40 -7.40 5.94 7.09
C TYR A 40 -8.44 5.54 8.15
N ALA A 41 -8.62 4.23 8.39
CA ALA A 41 -9.58 3.70 9.34
C ALA A 41 -9.13 3.81 10.81
N SER A 42 -7.88 4.15 11.09
CA SER A 42 -7.35 4.17 12.46
C SER A 42 -7.76 5.40 13.24
N LYS A 43 -8.00 5.22 14.54
CA LYS A 43 -8.14 6.32 15.49
C LYS A 43 -6.80 7.08 15.61
N LEU A 44 -6.86 8.34 16.05
CA LEU A 44 -5.71 9.24 16.11
C LEU A 44 -4.48 8.63 16.81
N VAL A 45 -4.68 7.90 17.91
CA VAL A 45 -3.59 7.26 18.68
C VAL A 45 -2.98 6.06 17.93
N GLU A 46 -3.75 5.35 17.11
CA GLU A 46 -3.31 4.18 16.35
C GLU A 46 -2.62 4.57 15.03
N LYS A 47 -2.88 5.77 14.53
CA LYS A 47 -2.25 6.27 13.28
C LYS A 47 -0.73 6.34 13.37
N ILE A 48 -0.17 6.52 14.56
CA ILE A 48 1.27 6.59 14.79
C ILE A 48 1.90 5.20 14.70
N SER A 49 1.21 4.16 15.21
CA SER A 49 1.77 2.81 15.36
C SER A 49 1.48 1.87 14.18
N ASN A 50 0.47 2.18 13.38
CA ASN A 50 0.05 1.36 12.23
C ASN A 50 0.27 2.13 10.93
N ARG A 51 1.52 2.14 10.44
CA ARG A 51 1.92 2.76 9.18
C ARG A 51 2.46 1.71 8.22
N LYS A 52 2.20 1.90 6.92
CA LYS A 52 2.92 1.23 5.84
C LYS A 52 4.08 2.14 5.40
N TYR A 53 5.22 1.53 5.07
CA TYR A 53 6.42 2.24 4.64
C TYR A 53 6.79 1.83 3.23
N TYR A 54 7.12 2.81 2.39
CA TYR A 54 7.48 2.63 0.99
C TYR A 54 8.79 3.35 0.70
N PHE A 55 9.70 2.70 -0.01
CA PHE A 55 10.93 3.33 -0.46
C PHE A 55 10.64 4.36 -1.55
N ILE A 56 11.42 5.45 -1.58
CA ILE A 56 11.29 6.46 -2.64
C ILE A 56 11.85 5.99 -3.98
N ASP A 57 12.59 4.89 -3.99
CA ASP A 57 13.26 4.32 -5.16
C ASP A 57 13.18 2.79 -5.13
N ASN A 58 12.71 2.20 -6.25
CA ASN A 58 12.60 0.74 -6.39
C ASN A 58 13.96 0.04 -6.45
N GLY A 59 15.01 0.70 -6.94
CA GLY A 59 16.36 0.15 -6.96
C GLY A 59 16.89 -0.06 -5.54
N LEU A 60 16.64 0.90 -4.63
CA LEU A 60 16.97 0.74 -3.21
C LEU A 60 16.18 -0.41 -2.58
N LEU A 61 14.87 -0.47 -2.80
CA LEU A 61 14.05 -1.56 -2.27
C LEU A 61 14.54 -2.93 -2.75
N ASN A 62 14.89 -3.06 -4.03
CA ASN A 62 15.37 -4.30 -4.63
C ASN A 62 16.65 -4.86 -3.98
N LEU A 63 17.50 -3.99 -3.40
CA LEU A 63 18.72 -4.43 -2.70
C LEU A 63 18.43 -5.23 -1.41
N PHE A 64 17.24 -5.07 -0.83
CA PHE A 64 16.88 -5.66 0.46
C PHE A 64 15.92 -6.86 0.36
N LEU A 65 15.43 -7.19 -0.84
CA LEU A 65 14.41 -8.21 -1.03
C LEU A 65 14.98 -9.48 -1.68
N ILE A 66 14.52 -10.65 -1.21
CA ILE A 66 14.88 -11.96 -1.77
C ILE A 66 13.95 -12.31 -2.95
N ASP A 67 12.65 -11.98 -2.83
CA ASP A 67 11.65 -12.11 -3.91
C ASP A 67 10.89 -10.79 -4.07
N PRO A 68 11.42 -9.87 -4.89
CA PRO A 68 11.00 -8.48 -4.87
C PRO A 68 9.74 -8.18 -5.69
N VAL A 69 9.26 -9.09 -6.55
CA VAL A 69 8.38 -8.74 -7.67
C VAL A 69 7.09 -8.05 -7.23
N THR A 70 6.36 -8.62 -6.28
CA THR A 70 5.10 -8.04 -5.78
C THR A 70 5.36 -6.74 -5.01
N SER A 71 6.39 -6.74 -4.16
CA SER A 71 6.75 -5.57 -3.36
C SER A 71 7.24 -4.40 -4.22
N LEU A 72 7.98 -4.67 -5.30
CA LEU A 72 8.41 -3.64 -6.25
C LEU A 72 7.23 -3.05 -7.02
N LEU A 73 6.24 -3.88 -7.38
CA LEU A 73 5.04 -3.43 -8.06
C LEU A 73 4.21 -2.50 -7.15
N GLU A 74 3.98 -2.90 -5.91
CA GLU A 74 3.26 -2.08 -4.93
C GLU A 74 4.03 -0.77 -4.63
N ASN A 75 5.35 -0.84 -4.48
CA ASN A 75 6.17 0.32 -4.17
C ASN A 75 6.18 1.36 -5.30
N ILE A 76 6.23 0.96 -6.58
CA ILE A 76 6.19 1.93 -7.70
C ILE A 76 4.82 2.60 -7.81
N VAL A 77 3.74 1.88 -7.51
CA VAL A 77 2.39 2.46 -7.43
C VAL A 77 2.33 3.47 -6.28
N ALA A 78 2.87 3.12 -5.10
CA ALA A 78 2.95 4.03 -3.96
C ALA A 78 3.71 5.33 -4.28
N ILE A 79 4.86 5.22 -4.96
CA ILE A 79 5.66 6.38 -5.39
C ILE A 79 4.84 7.29 -6.32
N SER A 80 4.18 6.70 -7.32
CA SER A 80 3.40 7.47 -8.30
C SER A 80 2.18 8.15 -7.67
N LEU A 81 1.46 7.43 -6.80
CA LEU A 81 0.33 8.00 -6.06
C LEU A 81 0.79 9.09 -5.07
N LYS A 82 1.91 8.90 -4.37
CA LYS A 82 2.47 9.90 -3.45
C LYS A 82 2.86 11.19 -4.17
N LYS A 83 3.42 11.11 -5.37
CA LYS A 83 3.73 12.29 -6.21
C LYS A 83 2.47 13.07 -6.61
N LYS A 84 1.37 12.37 -6.86
CA LYS A 84 0.13 12.96 -7.35
C LYS A 84 -0.78 13.49 -6.25
N TYR A 85 -0.88 12.78 -5.14
CA TYR A 85 -1.87 13.05 -4.07
C TYR A 85 -1.25 13.49 -2.75
N GLU A 86 0.09 13.49 -2.67
CA GLU A 86 0.84 14.00 -1.51
C GLU A 86 0.34 13.42 -0.17
N GLU A 87 -0.19 14.27 0.71
CA GLU A 87 -0.66 13.87 2.04
C GLU A 87 -2.08 13.26 2.04
N GLU A 88 -2.80 13.31 0.91
CA GLU A 88 -4.13 12.72 0.76
C GLU A 88 -4.10 11.23 0.40
N LEU A 89 -2.92 10.61 0.42
CA LEU A 89 -2.72 9.20 0.17
C LEU A 89 -2.68 8.40 1.48
N TYR A 90 -3.57 7.44 1.61
CA TYR A 90 -3.70 6.55 2.76
C TYR A 90 -3.71 5.09 2.31
N PHE A 91 -3.50 4.16 3.22
CA PHE A 91 -4.03 2.80 3.09
C PHE A 91 -5.26 2.63 3.98
N TYR A 92 -6.05 1.59 3.74
CA TYR A 92 -7.21 1.28 4.57
C TYR A 92 -7.07 -0.12 5.15
N GLN A 93 -7.11 -0.23 6.47
CA GLN A 93 -7.05 -1.52 7.16
C GLN A 93 -7.95 -1.51 8.39
N GLN A 94 -9.01 -2.31 8.35
CA GLN A 94 -9.90 -2.60 9.46
C GLN A 94 -10.29 -4.09 9.44
N ASN A 95 -11.43 -4.44 8.83
CA ASN A 95 -11.86 -5.82 8.58
C ASN A 95 -11.38 -6.34 7.22
N ILE A 96 -10.89 -5.45 6.40
CA ILE A 96 -10.31 -5.66 5.08
C ILE A 96 -9.04 -4.82 4.97
N GLU A 97 -8.21 -5.14 3.99
CA GLU A 97 -7.06 -4.32 3.64
C GLU A 97 -7.21 -3.84 2.20
N VAL A 98 -7.04 -2.52 1.99
CA VAL A 98 -6.92 -1.89 0.68
C VAL A 98 -5.60 -1.14 0.65
N ASP A 99 -4.78 -1.39 -0.37
CA ASP A 99 -3.41 -0.91 -0.43
C ASP A 99 -3.33 0.61 -0.46
N PHE A 100 -4.20 1.25 -1.28
CA PHE A 100 -4.24 2.71 -1.37
C PHE A 100 -5.68 3.21 -1.41
N TYR A 101 -5.94 4.25 -0.63
CA TYR A 101 -7.20 4.96 -0.59
C TYR A 101 -6.96 6.46 -0.64
N ILE A 102 -7.63 7.14 -1.56
CA ILE A 102 -7.56 8.59 -1.77
C ILE A 102 -8.96 9.18 -1.62
N PRO A 103 -9.33 9.69 -0.44
CA PRO A 103 -10.68 10.18 -0.16
C PRO A 103 -11.11 11.31 -1.10
N THR A 104 -10.22 12.28 -1.35
CA THR A 104 -10.48 13.45 -2.18
C THR A 104 -10.74 13.09 -3.64
N ALA A 105 -10.10 12.02 -4.15
CA ALA A 105 -10.31 11.49 -5.49
C ALA A 105 -11.39 10.38 -5.53
N LYS A 106 -11.96 9.99 -4.38
CA LYS A 106 -12.89 8.86 -4.23
C LYS A 106 -12.39 7.58 -4.90
N LEU A 107 -11.09 7.32 -4.75
CA LEU A 107 -10.35 6.27 -5.42
C LEU A 107 -9.85 5.23 -4.43
N ALA A 108 -10.09 3.95 -4.72
CA ALA A 108 -9.50 2.82 -4.01
C ALA A 108 -8.69 1.96 -4.99
N VAL A 109 -7.48 1.59 -4.59
CA VAL A 109 -6.54 0.85 -5.44
C VAL A 109 -5.99 -0.35 -4.69
N GLN A 110 -6.04 -1.52 -5.35
CA GLN A 110 -5.30 -2.72 -4.97
C GLN A 110 -4.15 -2.95 -5.95
N VAL A 111 -3.09 -3.57 -5.48
CA VAL A 111 -1.96 -3.95 -6.31
C VAL A 111 -1.72 -5.44 -6.19
N SER A 112 -1.79 -6.15 -7.30
CA SER A 112 -1.53 -7.58 -7.36
C SER A 112 -0.68 -7.91 -8.57
N TYR A 113 0.33 -8.78 -8.41
CA TYR A 113 1.13 -9.17 -9.57
C TYR A 113 0.28 -9.84 -10.64
N SER A 114 -0.67 -10.69 -10.24
CA SER A 114 -1.59 -11.38 -11.13
C SER A 114 -2.91 -11.71 -10.42
N LEU A 115 -4.00 -11.69 -11.17
CA LEU A 115 -5.34 -12.11 -10.75
C LEU A 115 -5.75 -13.49 -11.32
N LYS A 116 -4.81 -14.25 -11.89
CA LYS A 116 -5.08 -15.59 -12.47
C LYS A 116 -5.54 -16.60 -11.43
N GLU A 117 -5.03 -16.50 -10.20
CA GLU A 117 -5.48 -17.31 -9.10
C GLU A 117 -6.81 -16.78 -8.54
N GLU A 118 -7.84 -17.64 -8.53
CA GLU A 118 -9.20 -17.25 -8.11
C GLU A 118 -9.27 -16.75 -6.67
N SER A 119 -8.48 -17.30 -5.76
CA SER A 119 -8.40 -16.87 -4.36
C SER A 119 -7.88 -15.44 -4.24
N THR A 120 -6.82 -15.11 -4.99
CA THR A 120 -6.25 -13.76 -5.07
C THR A 120 -7.24 -12.80 -5.69
N ARG A 121 -7.80 -13.17 -6.86
CA ARG A 121 -8.83 -12.37 -7.56
C ARG A 121 -9.99 -12.02 -6.63
N LYS A 122 -10.53 -13.02 -5.94
CA LYS A 122 -11.63 -12.83 -5.01
C LYS A 122 -11.25 -11.90 -3.86
N ARG A 123 -10.08 -12.11 -3.24
CA ARG A 123 -9.61 -11.28 -2.12
C ARG A 123 -9.52 -9.82 -2.51
N GLU A 124 -8.85 -9.49 -3.63
CA GLU A 124 -8.63 -8.12 -4.07
C GLU A 124 -9.94 -7.43 -4.47
N THR A 125 -10.80 -8.13 -5.23
CA THR A 125 -12.09 -7.56 -5.63
C THR A 125 -13.06 -7.39 -4.47
N ASP A 126 -13.12 -8.35 -3.54
CA ASP A 126 -13.99 -8.26 -2.35
C ASP A 126 -13.55 -7.11 -1.42
N ALA A 127 -12.25 -6.86 -1.28
CA ALA A 127 -11.74 -5.76 -0.49
C ALA A 127 -12.17 -4.40 -1.07
N LEU A 128 -12.06 -4.22 -2.39
CA LEU A 128 -12.50 -3.00 -3.08
C LEU A 128 -14.02 -2.79 -2.98
N LEU A 129 -14.83 -3.83 -3.10
CA LEU A 129 -16.27 -3.70 -2.94
C LEU A 129 -16.65 -3.32 -1.51
N LYS A 130 -16.02 -3.92 -0.51
CA LYS A 130 -16.29 -3.64 0.90
C LYS A 130 -15.90 -2.23 1.33
N ILE A 131 -14.79 -1.67 0.83
CA ILE A 131 -14.47 -0.28 1.15
C ILE A 131 -15.50 0.66 0.52
N ALA A 132 -16.01 0.37 -0.69
CA ALA A 132 -17.03 1.17 -1.34
C ALA A 132 -18.40 1.15 -0.62
N GLU A 133 -18.68 0.11 0.18
CA GLU A 133 -19.88 0.07 1.04
C GLU A 133 -19.79 1.05 2.23
N THR A 134 -18.59 1.38 2.68
CA THR A 134 -18.37 2.13 3.94
C THR A 134 -17.76 3.51 3.72
N GLN A 135 -17.11 3.73 2.59
CA GLN A 135 -16.45 4.98 2.24
C GLN A 135 -17.00 5.54 0.92
N ALA A 136 -16.83 6.84 0.72
CA ALA A 136 -17.18 7.50 -0.54
C ALA A 136 -16.15 7.13 -1.63
N VAL A 137 -16.35 5.99 -2.29
CA VAL A 137 -15.51 5.52 -3.40
C VAL A 137 -16.31 5.46 -4.68
N GLU A 138 -15.80 6.05 -5.75
CA GLU A 138 -16.42 6.05 -7.09
C GLU A 138 -15.59 5.25 -8.10
N THR A 139 -14.28 5.15 -7.86
CA THR A 139 -13.35 4.44 -8.74
C THR A 139 -12.67 3.30 -8.01
N LEU A 140 -12.80 2.08 -8.56
CA LEU A 140 -12.17 0.87 -8.05
C LEU A 140 -11.13 0.38 -9.06
N LEU A 141 -9.87 0.28 -8.65
CA LEU A 141 -8.77 -0.17 -9.48
C LEU A 141 -8.05 -1.38 -8.88
N VAL A 142 -7.68 -2.32 -9.75
CA VAL A 142 -6.60 -3.27 -9.46
C VAL A 142 -5.47 -2.99 -10.45
N ILE A 143 -4.28 -2.68 -9.94
CA ILE A 143 -3.09 -2.53 -10.78
C ILE A 143 -2.35 -3.85 -10.77
N THR A 144 -2.11 -4.40 -11.97
CA THR A 144 -1.43 -5.68 -12.16
C THR A 144 -0.13 -5.51 -12.93
N TYR A 145 0.65 -6.58 -13.07
CA TYR A 145 1.85 -6.55 -13.88
C TYR A 145 1.51 -6.37 -15.37
N ASP A 146 0.61 -7.20 -15.92
CA ASP A 146 0.33 -7.26 -17.36
C ASP A 146 -1.15 -7.55 -17.73
N GLU A 147 -2.04 -7.70 -16.73
CA GLU A 147 -3.44 -8.04 -16.99
C GLU A 147 -4.30 -6.80 -17.17
N GLU A 148 -5.22 -6.86 -18.14
CA GLU A 148 -6.18 -5.79 -18.43
C GLU A 148 -7.58 -6.38 -18.61
N GLU A 149 -8.52 -5.95 -17.79
CA GLU A 149 -9.94 -6.34 -17.89
C GLU A 149 -10.83 -5.37 -17.13
N THR A 150 -12.14 -5.53 -17.31
CA THR A 150 -13.16 -4.85 -16.49
C THR A 150 -14.04 -5.90 -15.84
N ILE A 151 -14.10 -5.87 -14.52
CA ILE A 151 -14.90 -6.80 -13.72
C ILE A 151 -16.17 -6.10 -13.27
N GLN A 152 -17.33 -6.67 -13.64
CA GLN A 152 -18.63 -6.21 -13.12
C GLN A 152 -19.04 -7.11 -11.95
N LYS A 153 -19.18 -6.53 -10.76
CA LYS A 153 -19.55 -7.28 -9.57
C LYS A 153 -20.39 -6.43 -8.61
N ASN A 154 -21.50 -6.97 -8.14
CA ASN A 154 -22.43 -6.29 -7.24
C ASN A 154 -22.91 -4.91 -7.75
N GLY A 155 -23.04 -4.75 -9.07
CA GLY A 155 -23.43 -3.47 -9.67
C GLY A 155 -22.34 -2.41 -9.73
N MET A 156 -21.11 -2.74 -9.34
CA MET A 156 -19.95 -1.88 -9.40
C MET A 156 -18.95 -2.37 -10.47
N GLU A 157 -18.26 -1.42 -11.06
CA GLU A 157 -17.19 -1.67 -12.02
C GLU A 157 -15.83 -1.60 -11.31
N ILE A 158 -15.01 -2.65 -11.49
CA ILE A 158 -13.61 -2.69 -11.05
C ILE A 158 -12.75 -2.75 -12.31
N LYS A 159 -11.89 -1.76 -12.51
CA LYS A 159 -10.93 -1.75 -13.62
C LYS A 159 -9.65 -2.45 -13.21
N VAL A 160 -9.20 -3.40 -14.01
CA VAL A 160 -7.88 -4.03 -13.91
C VAL A 160 -7.00 -3.43 -14.99
N ILE A 161 -5.89 -2.82 -14.61
CA ILE A 161 -5.01 -2.08 -15.52
C ILE A 161 -3.57 -2.53 -15.31
N PRO A 162 -2.82 -2.87 -16.37
CA PRO A 162 -1.40 -3.20 -16.25
C PRO A 162 -0.58 -1.97 -15.86
N ILE A 163 0.43 -2.16 -15.00
CA ILE A 163 1.24 -1.08 -14.43
C ILE A 163 1.85 -0.15 -15.48
N TRP A 164 2.34 -0.69 -16.59
CA TRP A 164 2.95 0.11 -17.64
C TRP A 164 1.95 1.09 -18.27
N LYS A 165 0.71 0.66 -18.49
CA LYS A 165 -0.36 1.49 -19.04
C LYS A 165 -0.80 2.55 -18.03
N TRP A 166 -1.00 2.15 -16.79
CA TRP A 166 -1.38 3.05 -15.72
C TRP A 166 -0.35 4.17 -15.49
N LEU A 167 0.95 3.86 -15.56
CA LEU A 167 2.04 4.85 -15.40
C LEU A 167 2.10 5.86 -16.56
N LEU A 168 1.62 5.52 -17.75
CA LEU A 168 1.57 6.45 -18.90
C LEU A 168 0.43 7.48 -18.76
N ASP A 169 -0.61 7.14 -18.00
CA ASP A 169 -1.81 7.98 -17.80
C ASP A 169 -1.75 8.78 -16.47
N THR A 170 -0.70 8.60 -15.65
CA THR A 170 -0.53 9.23 -14.34
C THR A 170 0.43 10.42 -14.41
#